data_6f4bc69de04c52be0948b5d81558047d
#
_entry.id   6f4bc69de04c52be0948b5d81558047d
#
_cell.length_a   1.000
_cell.length_b   1.000
_cell.length_c   1.000
_cell.angle_alpha   90.00
_cell.angle_beta   90.00
_cell.angle_gamma   90.00
#
_symmetry.space_group_name_H-M   'P 1'
#
loop_
_entity.id
_entity.type
_entity.pdbx_description
1 polymer ?
#
loop_
_entity_poly.entity_id
_entity_poly.type
_entity_poly.pdbx_seq_one_letter_code
_entity_poly.pdbx_strand_id
1 'polypeptide(L)'
;RVLKRSIDARQRTIFVNVKLRVFMNEMPSEPEYQLIEYKDVSAGKPVIVVGAGPGGLFAALRLIELGLRPIIVERGKDVRERKKDIALISREHKVNGESNYSFGEGGAGAYSDGKLYTRSKKRGSVDKILNIFCQFGASPSILADAHPHIGTDKLPRVIENIREQIKRCGGEVHFETRMDAFIMKENEVIGIET
;
A
#
# COMPACT_ATOMS: atom_id res chain seq x y z
N ARG A 1 -23.31 7.41 11.26
CA ARG A 1 -22.15 6.97 10.49
C ARG A 1 -22.58 6.39 9.15
N VAL A 2 -21.90 6.76 8.06
CA VAL A 2 -22.13 6.15 6.73
C VAL A 2 -21.47 4.78 6.69
N LEU A 3 -22.26 3.75 6.40
CA LEU A 3 -21.76 2.36 6.28
C LEU A 3 -21.53 1.95 4.82
N LYS A 4 -22.33 2.52 3.89
CA LYS A 4 -22.18 2.27 2.46
C LYS A 4 -22.71 3.45 1.69
N ARG A 5 -22.04 3.79 0.59
CA ARG A 5 -22.49 4.80 -0.39
C ARG A 5 -22.30 4.26 -1.80
N SER A 6 -23.32 4.40 -2.63
CA SER A 6 -23.25 4.04 -4.05
C SER A 6 -24.09 4.98 -4.89
N ILE A 7 -23.68 5.18 -6.14
CA ILE A 7 -24.40 5.98 -7.12
C ILE A 7 -25.26 5.03 -7.97
N ASP A 8 -26.53 5.38 -8.14
CA ASP A 8 -27.44 4.73 -9.08
C ASP A 8 -27.81 5.71 -10.19
N ALA A 9 -27.23 5.49 -11.37
CA ALA A 9 -27.44 6.30 -12.57
C ALA A 9 -28.17 5.54 -13.68
N ARG A 10 -28.93 4.50 -13.35
CA ARG A 10 -29.68 3.69 -14.33
C ARG A 10 -30.89 4.41 -14.91
N GLN A 11 -31.33 5.49 -14.27
CA GLN A 11 -32.45 6.33 -14.71
C GLN A 11 -31.95 7.75 -14.99
N ARG A 12 -32.81 8.58 -15.60
CA ARG A 12 -32.52 10.00 -15.90
C ARG A 12 -32.12 10.78 -14.64
N THR A 13 -32.78 10.49 -13.52
CA THR A 13 -32.43 11.07 -12.20
C THR A 13 -31.38 10.19 -11.54
N ILE A 14 -30.27 10.79 -11.15
CA ILE A 14 -29.20 10.11 -10.44
C ILE A 14 -29.51 10.08 -8.94
N PHE A 15 -29.47 8.90 -8.35
CA PHE A 15 -29.66 8.70 -6.91
C PHE A 15 -28.34 8.32 -6.24
N VAL A 16 -28.15 8.82 -5.02
CA VAL A 16 -27.10 8.38 -4.10
C VAL A 16 -27.74 7.51 -3.03
N ASN A 17 -27.47 6.22 -3.09
CA ASN A 17 -27.94 5.27 -2.08
C ASN A 17 -26.96 5.26 -0.91
N VAL A 18 -27.47 5.49 0.31
CA VAL A 18 -26.68 5.56 1.53
C VAL A 18 -27.26 4.59 2.57
N LYS A 19 -26.37 3.73 3.13
CA LYS A 19 -26.70 2.94 4.32
C LYS A 19 -26.07 3.63 5.53
N LEU A 20 -26.88 3.93 6.54
CA LEU A 20 -26.47 4.66 7.73
C LEU A 20 -26.62 3.80 8.98
N ARG A 21 -25.73 4.01 9.96
CA ARG A 21 -25.93 3.66 11.36
C ARG A 21 -26.28 4.96 12.09
N VAL A 22 -27.44 4.99 12.74
CA VAL A 22 -27.92 6.11 13.54
C VAL A 22 -27.68 5.79 15.00
N PHE A 23 -27.20 6.74 15.76
CA PHE A 23 -27.02 6.68 17.20
C PHE A 23 -28.09 7.58 17.83
N MET A 24 -28.82 7.06 18.84
CA MET A 24 -29.88 7.80 19.52
C MET A 24 -29.47 8.01 20.98
N ASN A 25 -29.36 9.29 21.39
CA ASN A 25 -28.95 9.70 22.74
C ASN A 25 -27.56 9.18 23.17
N GLU A 26 -26.70 8.83 22.20
CA GLU A 26 -25.34 8.38 22.43
C GLU A 26 -24.40 8.90 21.33
N MET A 27 -23.12 9.05 21.66
CA MET A 27 -22.07 9.36 20.69
C MET A 27 -21.41 8.06 20.22
N PRO A 28 -20.98 7.98 18.94
CA PRO A 28 -20.23 6.80 18.49
C PRO A 28 -18.94 6.64 19.31
N SER A 29 -18.80 5.50 19.98
CA SER A 29 -17.60 5.16 20.75
C SER A 29 -16.54 4.44 19.90
N GLU A 30 -16.96 3.85 18.79
CA GLU A 30 -16.07 3.12 17.88
C GLU A 30 -15.25 4.08 17.02
N PRO A 31 -13.94 3.83 16.82
CA PRO A 31 -13.12 4.62 15.90
C PRO A 31 -13.65 4.54 14.47
N GLU A 32 -13.31 5.53 13.66
CA GLU A 32 -13.79 5.62 12.27
C GLU A 32 -13.23 4.46 11.42
N TYR A 33 -12.02 4.00 11.74
CA TYR A 33 -11.38 2.82 11.14
C TYR A 33 -10.59 2.06 12.19
N GLN A 34 -10.32 0.78 11.91
CA GLN A 34 -9.55 -0.07 12.82
C GLN A 34 -8.06 0.22 12.69
N LEU A 35 -7.38 0.43 13.82
CA LEU A 35 -5.94 0.57 13.88
C LEU A 35 -5.29 -0.80 14.10
N ILE A 36 -4.18 -1.03 13.39
CA ILE A 36 -3.29 -2.16 13.60
C ILE A 36 -2.06 -1.64 14.35
N GLU A 37 -1.72 -2.28 15.45
CA GLU A 37 -0.51 -2.00 16.19
C GLU A 37 0.66 -2.72 15.54
N TYR A 38 1.69 -1.96 15.16
CA TYR A 38 2.94 -2.49 14.64
C TYR A 38 4.03 -2.31 15.70
N LYS A 39 4.52 -3.43 16.23
CA LYS A 39 5.53 -3.47 17.28
C LYS A 39 6.95 -3.40 16.69
N ASP A 40 7.92 -3.07 17.53
CA ASP A 40 9.33 -3.15 17.18
C ASP A 40 9.72 -4.62 16.92
N VAL A 41 10.36 -4.85 15.77
CA VAL A 41 10.86 -6.16 15.31
C VAL A 41 12.35 -6.11 14.98
N SER A 42 13.08 -5.11 15.47
CA SER A 42 14.52 -4.95 15.22
C SER A 42 15.35 -6.18 15.60
N ALA A 43 14.95 -6.90 16.65
CA ALA A 43 15.54 -8.17 17.07
C ALA A 43 14.89 -9.41 16.43
N GLY A 44 13.88 -9.24 15.55
CA GLY A 44 13.18 -10.32 14.89
C GLY A 44 14.03 -11.01 13.82
N LYS A 45 13.66 -12.26 13.47
CA LYS A 45 14.28 -12.98 12.36
C LYS A 45 14.12 -12.20 11.06
N PRO A 46 15.20 -11.91 10.32
CA PRO A 46 15.11 -11.16 9.07
C PRO A 46 14.42 -11.98 7.97
N VAL A 47 13.61 -11.30 7.18
CA VAL A 47 12.95 -11.86 5.99
C VAL A 47 13.11 -10.87 4.84
N ILE A 48 13.72 -11.33 3.75
CA ILE A 48 13.90 -10.52 2.55
C ILE A 48 12.59 -10.45 1.77
N VAL A 49 12.21 -9.23 1.37
CA VAL A 49 11.05 -8.95 0.51
C VAL A 49 11.56 -8.29 -0.75
N VAL A 50 11.38 -8.92 -1.90
CA VAL A 50 11.82 -8.39 -3.19
C VAL A 50 10.70 -7.55 -3.81
N GLY A 51 11.00 -6.25 -3.95
CA GLY A 51 10.12 -5.24 -4.51
C GLY A 51 9.32 -4.45 -3.46
N ALA A 52 9.35 -3.12 -3.57
CA ALA A 52 8.55 -2.18 -2.76
C ALA A 52 7.23 -1.79 -3.43
N GLY A 53 6.67 -2.64 -4.27
CA GLY A 53 5.32 -2.49 -4.79
C GLY A 53 4.25 -2.76 -3.72
N PRO A 54 2.94 -2.69 -4.07
CA PRO A 54 1.86 -2.92 -3.10
C PRO A 54 2.00 -4.27 -2.38
N GLY A 55 2.31 -5.34 -3.12
CA GLY A 55 2.51 -6.67 -2.54
C GLY A 55 3.62 -6.70 -1.50
N GLY A 56 4.78 -6.11 -1.81
CA GLY A 56 5.93 -6.10 -0.90
C GLY A 56 5.70 -5.25 0.35
N LEU A 57 5.11 -4.05 0.19
CA LEU A 57 4.80 -3.18 1.33
C LEU A 57 3.80 -3.83 2.29
N PHE A 58 2.73 -4.44 1.77
CA PHE A 58 1.76 -5.16 2.62
C PHE A 58 2.34 -6.45 3.22
N ALA A 59 3.21 -7.16 2.49
CA ALA A 59 3.95 -8.30 3.02
C ALA A 59 4.85 -7.88 4.19
N ALA A 60 5.58 -6.77 4.06
CA ALA A 60 6.42 -6.25 5.13
C ALA A 60 5.61 -5.87 6.38
N LEU A 61 4.47 -5.16 6.23
CA LEU A 61 3.58 -4.88 7.34
C LEU A 61 3.08 -6.18 8.01
N ARG A 62 2.75 -7.20 7.22
CA ARG A 62 2.32 -8.48 7.75
C ARG A 62 3.44 -9.22 8.47
N LEU A 63 4.67 -9.15 8.00
CA LEU A 63 5.83 -9.73 8.68
C LEU A 63 6.03 -9.08 10.06
N ILE A 64 5.88 -7.75 10.16
CA ILE A 64 5.94 -7.03 11.45
C ILE A 64 4.85 -7.52 12.41
N GLU A 65 3.61 -7.71 11.93
CA GLU A 65 2.53 -8.30 12.76
C GLU A 65 2.89 -9.70 13.29
N LEU A 66 3.73 -10.44 12.56
CA LEU A 66 4.19 -11.78 12.91
C LEU A 66 5.49 -11.77 13.76
N GLY A 67 6.01 -10.59 14.12
CA GLY A 67 7.25 -10.47 14.88
C GLY A 67 8.53 -10.72 14.06
N LEU A 68 8.43 -10.65 12.71
CA LEU A 68 9.55 -10.85 11.80
C LEU A 68 10.04 -9.50 11.27
N ARG A 69 11.35 -9.36 11.07
CA ARG A 69 11.98 -8.14 10.56
C ARG A 69 12.04 -8.16 9.04
N PRO A 70 11.24 -7.32 8.34
CA PRO A 70 11.31 -7.23 6.88
C PRO A 70 12.55 -6.45 6.44
N ILE A 71 13.21 -6.95 5.38
CA ILE A 71 14.26 -6.26 4.64
C ILE A 71 13.78 -6.18 3.20
N ILE A 72 13.33 -5.00 2.78
CA ILE A 72 12.84 -4.78 1.42
C ILE A 72 13.99 -4.34 0.53
N VAL A 73 14.14 -4.98 -0.63
CA VAL A 73 15.03 -4.55 -1.72
C VAL A 73 14.18 -4.13 -2.91
N GLU A 74 14.40 -2.91 -3.41
CA GLU A 74 13.68 -2.34 -4.54
C GLU A 74 14.67 -1.84 -5.58
N ARG A 75 14.48 -2.29 -6.84
CA ARG A 75 15.39 -1.93 -7.94
C ARG A 75 15.32 -0.45 -8.30
N GLY A 76 14.16 0.15 -8.18
CA GLY A 76 13.94 1.55 -8.47
C GLY A 76 14.13 2.48 -7.27
N LYS A 77 13.77 3.73 -7.46
CA LYS A 77 13.85 4.79 -6.44
C LYS A 77 12.61 4.84 -5.57
N ASP A 78 12.73 5.59 -4.47
CA ASP A 78 11.57 5.93 -3.65
C ASP A 78 10.51 6.73 -4.43
N VAL A 79 9.31 6.79 -3.90
CA VAL A 79 8.16 7.38 -4.61
C VAL A 79 8.35 8.86 -4.97
N ARG A 80 9.16 9.62 -4.27
CA ARG A 80 9.42 11.04 -4.61
C ARG A 80 10.45 11.19 -5.73
N GLU A 81 11.58 10.51 -5.61
CA GLU A 81 12.66 10.56 -6.61
C GLU A 81 12.21 9.92 -7.93
N ARG A 82 11.45 8.82 -7.87
CA ARG A 82 10.83 8.19 -9.02
C ARG A 82 9.94 9.14 -9.83
N LYS A 83 9.26 10.10 -9.17
CA LYS A 83 8.46 11.12 -9.86
C LYS A 83 9.31 11.97 -10.84
N LYS A 84 10.57 12.21 -10.51
CA LYS A 84 11.50 12.92 -11.39
C LYS A 84 11.81 12.10 -12.65
N ASP A 85 12.09 10.80 -12.48
CA ASP A 85 12.36 9.91 -13.61
C ASP A 85 11.15 9.80 -14.55
N ILE A 86 9.93 9.72 -13.99
CA ILE A 86 8.69 9.71 -14.77
C ILE A 86 8.51 11.04 -15.54
N ALA A 87 8.83 12.18 -14.94
CA ALA A 87 8.76 13.48 -15.61
C ALA A 87 9.72 13.57 -16.81
N LEU A 88 10.90 12.94 -16.74
CA LEU A 88 11.85 12.88 -17.86
C LEU A 88 11.30 12.08 -19.05
N ILE A 89 10.50 11.05 -18.82
CA ILE A 89 9.84 10.29 -19.89
C ILE A 89 8.95 11.21 -20.72
N SER A 90 8.14 12.04 -20.06
CA SER A 90 7.22 12.96 -20.75
C SER A 90 7.90 14.16 -21.40
N ARG A 91 8.99 14.66 -20.80
CA ARG A 91 9.67 15.89 -21.26
C ARG A 91 10.78 15.62 -22.27
N GLU A 92 11.53 14.56 -22.08
CA GLU A 92 12.76 14.28 -22.81
C GLU A 92 12.76 12.92 -23.50
N HIS A 93 11.68 12.15 -23.38
CA HIS A 93 11.56 10.78 -23.90
C HIS A 93 12.67 9.84 -23.38
N LYS A 94 13.23 10.15 -22.21
CA LYS A 94 14.26 9.33 -21.55
C LYS A 94 13.62 8.40 -20.53
N VAL A 95 13.88 7.09 -20.66
CA VAL A 95 13.40 6.06 -19.73
C VAL A 95 14.57 5.57 -18.90
N ASN A 96 14.47 5.68 -17.57
CA ASN A 96 15.36 4.97 -16.66
C ASN A 96 14.88 3.51 -16.57
N GLY A 97 15.74 2.55 -16.95
CA GLY A 97 15.41 1.12 -16.96
C GLY A 97 15.06 0.54 -15.59
N GLU A 98 15.59 1.15 -14.52
CA GLU A 98 15.40 0.69 -13.14
C GLU A 98 14.34 1.49 -12.37
N SER A 99 13.99 2.71 -12.82
CA SER A 99 13.03 3.58 -12.13
C SER A 99 12.15 4.31 -13.15
N ASN A 100 10.89 3.91 -13.25
CA ASN A 100 9.95 4.39 -14.28
C ASN A 100 8.49 4.15 -13.88
N TYR A 101 7.54 4.09 -14.81
CA TYR A 101 6.13 3.78 -14.52
C TYR A 101 5.91 2.37 -13.95
N SER A 102 6.79 1.40 -14.24
CA SER A 102 6.65 0.02 -13.79
C SER A 102 7.45 -0.29 -12.52
N PHE A 103 8.66 0.27 -12.42
CA PHE A 103 9.62 -0.03 -11.36
C PHE A 103 9.81 1.16 -10.41
N GLY A 104 10.03 0.84 -9.14
CA GLY A 104 10.17 1.77 -8.04
C GLY A 104 9.05 1.64 -7.01
N GLU A 105 9.23 2.32 -5.89
CA GLU A 105 8.34 2.26 -4.72
C GLU A 105 6.87 2.52 -5.10
N GLY A 106 5.96 1.71 -4.56
CA GLY A 106 4.53 1.75 -4.83
C GLY A 106 4.11 1.08 -6.13
N GLY A 107 5.07 0.59 -6.96
CA GLY A 107 4.80 -0.12 -8.21
C GLY A 107 4.10 0.73 -9.26
N ALA A 108 3.54 0.09 -10.28
CA ALA A 108 2.86 0.77 -11.40
C ALA A 108 1.62 1.60 -10.97
N GLY A 109 1.04 1.28 -9.80
CA GLY A 109 -0.13 1.98 -9.27
C GLY A 109 0.16 3.30 -8.57
N ALA A 110 1.41 3.61 -8.21
CA ALA A 110 1.76 4.75 -7.35
C ALA A 110 1.26 6.10 -7.86
N TYR A 111 1.21 6.28 -9.18
CA TYR A 111 0.77 7.52 -9.83
C TYR A 111 -0.54 7.37 -10.59
N SER A 112 -1.30 6.33 -10.29
CA SER A 112 -2.68 6.16 -10.76
C SER A 112 -3.65 6.88 -9.83
N ASP A 113 -4.93 6.87 -10.17
CA ASP A 113 -6.01 7.36 -9.29
C ASP A 113 -6.26 6.45 -8.06
N GLY A 114 -5.50 5.35 -7.93
CA GLY A 114 -5.56 4.47 -6.78
C GLY A 114 -6.92 3.79 -6.60
N LYS A 115 -7.47 3.24 -7.68
CA LYS A 115 -8.70 2.44 -7.62
C LYS A 115 -8.50 1.20 -6.76
N LEU A 116 -9.34 1.05 -5.74
CA LEU A 116 -9.26 -0.03 -4.76
C LEU A 116 -10.33 -1.10 -4.95
N TYR A 117 -11.15 -0.98 -6.00
CA TYR A 117 -12.23 -1.93 -6.25
C TYR A 117 -11.69 -3.29 -6.70
N THR A 118 -12.17 -4.34 -6.05
CA THR A 118 -11.90 -5.73 -6.46
C THR A 118 -13.18 -6.56 -6.43
N ARG A 119 -13.33 -7.45 -7.38
CA ARG A 119 -14.40 -8.48 -7.39
C ARG A 119 -14.01 -9.70 -6.57
N SER A 120 -12.73 -9.90 -6.31
CA SER A 120 -12.22 -11.04 -5.56
C SER A 120 -12.41 -10.84 -4.06
N LYS A 121 -13.22 -11.70 -3.45
CA LYS A 121 -13.44 -11.76 -2.00
C LYS A 121 -12.97 -13.11 -1.41
N LYS A 122 -12.34 -13.95 -2.23
CA LYS A 122 -12.01 -15.32 -1.85
C LYS A 122 -10.72 -15.45 -1.06
N ARG A 123 -9.80 -14.48 -1.17
CA ARG A 123 -8.48 -14.54 -0.53
C ARG A 123 -8.20 -13.23 0.21
N GLY A 124 -8.05 -13.31 1.52
CA GLY A 124 -7.76 -12.17 2.38
C GLY A 124 -8.96 -11.23 2.63
N SER A 125 -8.79 -10.35 3.60
CA SER A 125 -9.79 -9.36 3.99
C SER A 125 -9.55 -8.04 3.26
N VAL A 126 -10.46 -7.66 2.37
CA VAL A 126 -10.45 -6.34 1.73
C VAL A 126 -10.61 -5.24 2.77
N ASP A 127 -11.47 -5.45 3.77
CA ASP A 127 -11.70 -4.48 4.84
C ASP A 127 -10.43 -4.18 5.63
N LYS A 128 -9.62 -5.20 5.93
CA LYS A 128 -8.30 -5.01 6.57
C LYS A 128 -7.40 -4.09 5.73
N ILE A 129 -7.34 -4.32 4.41
CA ILE A 129 -6.51 -3.50 3.51
C ILE A 129 -7.00 -2.05 3.47
N LEU A 130 -8.31 -1.83 3.39
CA LEU A 130 -8.89 -0.48 3.41
C LEU A 130 -8.62 0.24 4.74
N ASN A 131 -8.71 -0.46 5.88
CA ASN A 131 -8.36 0.10 7.19
C ASN A 131 -6.88 0.48 7.28
N ILE A 132 -5.98 -0.36 6.74
CA ILE A 132 -4.54 -0.03 6.64
C ILE A 132 -4.33 1.24 5.81
N PHE A 133 -4.97 1.37 4.66
CA PHE A 133 -4.88 2.60 3.88
C PHE A 133 -5.36 3.83 4.65
N CYS A 134 -6.46 3.73 5.40
CA CYS A 134 -6.94 4.81 6.28
C CYS A 134 -5.92 5.15 7.37
N GLN A 135 -5.33 4.15 8.00
CA GLN A 135 -4.30 4.32 9.03
C GLN A 135 -3.08 5.09 8.50
N PHE A 136 -2.75 4.91 7.21
CA PHE A 136 -1.63 5.57 6.56
C PHE A 136 -2.01 6.84 5.77
N GLY A 137 -3.24 7.34 5.94
CA GLY A 137 -3.63 8.67 5.47
C GLY A 137 -4.60 8.72 4.30
N ALA A 138 -5.18 7.58 3.88
CA ALA A 138 -6.30 7.60 2.98
C ALA A 138 -7.58 8.10 3.68
N SER A 139 -8.50 8.68 2.91
CA SER A 139 -9.78 9.14 3.46
C SER A 139 -10.61 7.96 3.98
N PRO A 140 -11.19 8.04 5.19
CA PRO A 140 -12.10 7.01 5.69
C PRO A 140 -13.33 6.76 4.80
N SER A 141 -13.64 7.66 3.88
CA SER A 141 -14.71 7.47 2.88
C SER A 141 -14.53 6.20 2.05
N ILE A 142 -13.27 5.73 1.85
CA ILE A 142 -12.98 4.48 1.12
C ILE A 142 -13.61 3.25 1.75
N LEU A 143 -13.91 3.29 3.06
CA LEU A 143 -14.56 2.19 3.78
C LEU A 143 -16.05 2.07 3.45
N ALA A 144 -16.66 3.17 3.01
CA ALA A 144 -18.10 3.23 2.72
C ALA A 144 -18.41 3.26 1.22
N ASP A 145 -17.49 3.70 0.38
CA ASP A 145 -17.69 3.84 -1.06
C ASP A 145 -17.74 2.49 -1.77
N ALA A 146 -18.71 2.31 -2.67
CA ALA A 146 -18.84 1.09 -3.47
C ALA A 146 -17.67 0.88 -4.45
N HIS A 147 -17.08 1.97 -4.92
CA HIS A 147 -15.90 1.99 -5.79
C HIS A 147 -14.85 2.94 -5.21
N PRO A 148 -14.15 2.53 -4.13
CA PRO A 148 -13.22 3.41 -3.44
C PRO A 148 -11.97 3.69 -4.28
N HIS A 149 -11.44 4.91 -4.15
CA HIS A 149 -10.16 5.33 -4.71
C HIS A 149 -9.46 6.31 -3.76
N ILE A 150 -8.15 6.34 -3.79
CA ILE A 150 -7.35 7.19 -2.89
C ILE A 150 -7.08 8.55 -3.52
N GLY A 151 -6.81 8.60 -4.82
CA GLY A 151 -6.41 9.79 -5.56
C GLY A 151 -4.90 9.85 -5.81
N THR A 152 -4.52 10.39 -6.96
CA THR A 152 -3.12 10.44 -7.46
C THR A 152 -2.19 11.32 -6.62
N ASP A 153 -2.74 12.31 -5.93
CA ASP A 153 -2.03 13.23 -5.04
C ASP A 153 -1.77 12.64 -3.66
N LYS A 154 -2.67 11.78 -3.17
CA LYS A 154 -2.61 11.20 -1.83
C LYS A 154 -1.87 9.86 -1.78
N LEU A 155 -1.99 9.05 -2.81
CA LEU A 155 -1.43 7.70 -2.82
C LEU A 155 0.10 7.68 -2.59
N PRO A 156 0.92 8.56 -3.19
CA PRO A 156 2.34 8.61 -2.88
C PRO A 156 2.65 8.85 -1.41
N ARG A 157 1.87 9.71 -0.75
CA ARG A 157 2.03 9.98 0.69
C ARG A 157 1.64 8.79 1.55
N VAL A 158 0.61 8.06 1.18
CA VAL A 158 0.21 6.82 1.87
C VAL A 158 1.32 5.77 1.77
N ILE A 159 1.91 5.61 0.58
CA ILE A 159 3.03 4.71 0.33
C ILE A 159 4.23 5.08 1.22
N GLU A 160 4.60 6.36 1.24
CA GLU A 160 5.67 6.89 2.09
C GLU A 160 5.40 6.62 3.58
N ASN A 161 4.19 6.87 4.06
CA ASN A 161 3.81 6.61 5.44
C ASN A 161 3.93 5.13 5.82
N ILE A 162 3.59 4.22 4.92
CA ILE A 162 3.78 2.77 5.09
C ILE A 162 5.28 2.46 5.23
N ARG A 163 6.13 2.96 4.33
CA ARG A 163 7.58 2.79 4.41
C ARG A 163 8.13 3.28 5.74
N GLU A 164 7.76 4.49 6.15
CA GLU A 164 8.26 5.06 7.40
C GLU A 164 7.78 4.27 8.63
N GLN A 165 6.60 3.66 8.58
CA GLN A 165 6.15 2.73 9.63
C GLN A 165 7.02 1.47 9.66
N ILE A 166 7.32 0.87 8.52
CA ILE A 166 8.19 -0.32 8.43
C ILE A 166 9.56 -0.01 9.05
N LYS A 167 10.16 1.14 8.71
CA LYS A 167 11.45 1.57 9.26
C LYS A 167 11.38 1.84 10.77
N ARG A 168 10.33 2.49 11.25
CA ARG A 168 10.13 2.73 12.70
C ARG A 168 10.03 1.46 13.51
N CYS A 169 9.54 0.38 12.91
CA CYS A 169 9.46 -0.94 13.55
C CYS A 169 10.77 -1.75 13.46
N GLY A 170 11.86 -1.18 12.94
CA GLY A 170 13.15 -1.86 12.79
C GLY A 170 13.29 -2.64 11.48
N GLY A 171 12.33 -2.54 10.55
CA GLY A 171 12.49 -3.04 9.19
C GLY A 171 13.41 -2.15 8.35
N GLU A 172 13.85 -2.66 7.21
CA GLU A 172 14.76 -1.99 6.29
C GLU A 172 14.13 -1.86 4.90
N VAL A 173 14.47 -0.77 4.20
CA VAL A 173 14.09 -0.56 2.79
C VAL A 173 15.29 -0.01 2.04
N HIS A 174 15.77 -0.79 1.08
CA HIS A 174 16.92 -0.48 0.23
C HIS A 174 16.43 -0.21 -1.19
N PHE A 175 16.59 1.03 -1.64
CA PHE A 175 16.32 1.44 -3.02
C PHE A 175 17.53 1.27 -3.90
N GLU A 176 17.32 1.32 -5.23
CA GLU A 176 18.36 1.13 -6.24
C GLU A 176 19.16 -0.17 -6.01
N THR A 177 18.46 -1.16 -5.45
CA THR A 177 18.98 -2.46 -5.06
C THR A 177 18.17 -3.54 -5.78
N ARG A 178 18.69 -3.98 -6.94
CA ARG A 178 18.04 -4.99 -7.76
C ARG A 178 18.50 -6.37 -7.32
N MET A 179 17.55 -7.26 -7.08
CA MET A 179 17.84 -8.68 -6.92
C MET A 179 18.18 -9.29 -8.27
N ASP A 180 19.38 -9.84 -8.42
CA ASP A 180 19.85 -10.47 -9.64
C ASP A 180 19.80 -12.01 -9.58
N ALA A 181 20.08 -12.62 -8.42
CA ALA A 181 20.06 -14.07 -8.27
C ALA A 181 19.71 -14.52 -6.84
N PHE A 182 19.40 -15.80 -6.69
CA PHE A 182 19.34 -16.47 -5.39
C PHE A 182 20.71 -17.07 -5.04
N ILE A 183 21.13 -16.90 -3.79
CA ILE A 183 22.25 -17.62 -3.23
C ILE A 183 21.72 -18.94 -2.66
N MET A 184 22.15 -20.06 -3.25
CA MET A 184 21.68 -21.40 -2.89
C MET A 184 22.74 -22.17 -2.12
N LYS A 185 22.32 -22.92 -1.11
CA LYS A 185 23.13 -23.91 -0.43
C LYS A 185 22.31 -25.18 -0.22
N GLU A 186 22.76 -26.33 -0.71
CA GLU A 186 22.08 -27.62 -0.51
C GLU A 186 20.58 -27.59 -0.79
N ASN A 187 20.16 -26.96 -1.92
CA ASN A 187 18.77 -26.75 -2.33
C ASN A 187 17.95 -25.76 -1.44
N GLU A 188 18.58 -25.06 -0.52
CA GLU A 188 17.93 -24.00 0.26
C GLU A 188 18.38 -22.62 -0.21
N VAL A 189 17.43 -21.67 -0.24
CA VAL A 189 17.74 -20.26 -0.47
C VAL A 189 18.28 -19.68 0.82
N ILE A 190 19.56 -19.26 0.82
CA ILE A 190 20.22 -18.67 1.99
C ILE A 190 20.43 -17.16 1.87
N GLY A 191 20.17 -16.58 0.69
CA GLY A 191 20.31 -15.16 0.46
C GLY A 191 19.97 -14.77 -0.97
N ILE A 192 20.24 -13.52 -1.30
CA ILE A 192 20.11 -12.95 -2.63
C ILE A 192 21.39 -12.21 -3.03
N GLU A 193 21.66 -12.14 -4.32
CA GLU A 193 22.64 -11.23 -4.92
C GLU A 193 21.93 -9.96 -5.39
N THR A 194 22.55 -8.79 -5.16
CA THR A 194 22.02 -7.48 -5.54
C THR A 194 23.07 -6.61 -6.21
#